data_7e746a7d4fc2d6afb797fc0f617ee15a
#
_entry.id   7e746a7d4fc2d6afb797fc0f617ee15a
#
_cell.length_a   1.000
_cell.length_b   1.000
_cell.length_c   1.000
_cell.angle_alpha   90.00
_cell.angle_beta   90.00
_cell.angle_gamma   90.00
#
_symmetry.space_group_name_H-M   'P 1'
#
loop_
_entity.id
_entity.type
_entity.pdbx_description
1 polymer ?
#
loop_
_entity_poly.entity_id
_entity_poly.type
_entity_poly.pdbx_seq_one_letter_code
_entity_poly.pdbx_strand_id
1 'polypeptide(L)'
;MREEFPILQREINGYPLVYFDNAATTQKPNSVINAMNDYYSNSNANVHRAVHTLAGEATEGYEACRTALKARFKANKAIITSGTTEAINLVAHAWGRANLSDGDAIILTEMEHHSDIVPWQMLAQEMN
;
A
#
# COMPACT_ATOMS: atom_id res chain seq x y z
N MET A 1 7.09 -20.51 -8.89
CA MET A 1 6.13 -19.38 -8.70
C MET A 1 4.88 -19.81 -7.92
N ARG A 2 4.03 -20.77 -8.39
CA ARG A 2 2.84 -21.21 -7.61
C ARG A 2 3.20 -21.77 -6.22
N GLU A 3 4.29 -22.52 -6.12
CA GLU A 3 4.79 -23.14 -4.87
C GLU A 3 5.21 -22.10 -3.81
N GLU A 4 5.53 -20.89 -4.22
CA GLU A 4 5.85 -19.78 -3.31
C GLU A 4 4.64 -19.26 -2.52
N PHE A 5 3.43 -19.58 -3.00
CA PHE A 5 2.16 -19.14 -2.40
C PHE A 5 1.49 -20.32 -1.69
N PRO A 6 1.58 -20.45 -0.36
CA PRO A 6 1.10 -21.63 0.36
C PRO A 6 -0.41 -21.85 0.21
N ILE A 7 -1.20 -20.79 0.14
CA ILE A 7 -2.65 -20.91 -0.05
C ILE A 7 -3.03 -21.58 -1.36
N LEU A 8 -2.20 -21.43 -2.41
CA LEU A 8 -2.49 -22.04 -3.72
C LEU A 8 -2.23 -23.54 -3.75
N GLN A 9 -1.65 -24.11 -2.68
CA GLN A 9 -1.48 -25.56 -2.54
C GLN A 9 -2.76 -26.27 -2.06
N ARG A 10 -3.79 -25.49 -1.69
CA ARG A 10 -5.08 -26.05 -1.26
C ARG A 10 -5.87 -26.63 -2.42
N GLU A 11 -6.72 -27.59 -2.08
CA GLU A 11 -7.78 -28.09 -2.95
C GLU A 11 -9.14 -27.61 -2.46
N ILE A 12 -10.02 -27.31 -3.40
CA ILE A 12 -11.42 -26.94 -3.15
C ILE A 12 -12.30 -27.92 -3.94
N ASN A 13 -13.14 -28.66 -3.26
CA ASN A 13 -14.02 -29.69 -3.85
C ASN A 13 -13.24 -30.75 -4.68
N GLY A 14 -12.03 -31.09 -4.24
CA GLY A 14 -11.17 -32.07 -4.91
C GLY A 14 -10.40 -31.54 -6.13
N TYR A 15 -10.40 -30.23 -6.36
CA TYR A 15 -9.65 -29.58 -7.45
C TYR A 15 -8.63 -28.59 -6.89
N PRO A 16 -7.46 -28.43 -7.54
CA PRO A 16 -6.49 -27.41 -7.16
C PRO A 16 -7.14 -26.02 -7.14
N LEU A 17 -6.87 -25.24 -6.08
CA LEU A 17 -7.40 -23.90 -5.95
C LEU A 17 -7.02 -23.03 -7.15
N VAL A 18 -8.01 -22.44 -7.79
CA VAL A 18 -7.88 -21.35 -8.76
C VAL A 18 -8.37 -20.06 -8.10
N TYR A 19 -7.54 -19.00 -8.13
CA TYR A 19 -7.83 -17.73 -7.47
C TYR A 19 -7.60 -16.57 -8.45
N PHE A 20 -8.64 -15.82 -8.77
CA PHE A 20 -8.62 -14.70 -9.72
C PHE A 20 -9.05 -13.36 -9.10
N ASP A 21 -9.19 -13.30 -7.79
CA ASP A 21 -9.65 -12.10 -7.08
C ASP A 21 -8.49 -11.31 -6.44
N ASN A 22 -7.31 -11.27 -7.11
CA ASN A 22 -6.14 -10.55 -6.59
C ASN A 22 -6.33 -9.03 -6.55
N ALA A 23 -7.23 -8.48 -7.34
CA ALA A 23 -7.56 -7.05 -7.31
C ALA A 23 -8.17 -6.64 -5.96
N ALA A 24 -9.03 -7.49 -5.38
CA ALA A 24 -9.58 -7.28 -4.06
C ALA A 24 -8.58 -7.65 -2.95
N THR A 25 -7.95 -8.81 -3.06
CA THR A 25 -6.98 -9.30 -2.07
C THR A 25 -5.88 -10.11 -2.74
N THR A 26 -4.67 -9.57 -2.77
CA THR A 26 -3.50 -10.27 -3.31
C THR A 26 -3.02 -11.35 -2.34
N GLN A 27 -2.83 -12.56 -2.82
CA GLN A 27 -2.25 -13.65 -2.04
C GLN A 27 -0.79 -13.38 -1.69
N LYS A 28 -0.36 -13.87 -0.53
CA LYS A 28 0.98 -13.57 0.02
C LYS A 28 1.92 -14.74 -0.25
N PRO A 29 3.10 -14.49 -0.83
CA PRO A 29 4.15 -15.51 -0.94
C PRO A 29 4.78 -15.81 0.43
N ASN A 30 5.44 -16.97 0.53
CA ASN A 30 6.16 -17.36 1.74
C ASN A 30 7.15 -16.30 2.23
N SER A 31 7.82 -15.59 1.34
CA SER A 31 8.75 -14.52 1.71
C SER A 31 8.08 -13.40 2.51
N VAL A 32 6.85 -13.00 2.15
CA VAL A 32 6.09 -11.98 2.88
C VAL A 32 5.59 -12.53 4.22
N ILE A 33 5.04 -13.75 4.22
CA ILE A 33 4.54 -14.39 5.45
C ILE A 33 5.67 -14.55 6.47
N ASN A 34 6.83 -15.04 6.02
CA ASN A 34 8.00 -15.24 6.86
C ASN A 34 8.57 -13.92 7.39
N ALA A 35 8.63 -12.88 6.57
CA ALA A 35 9.10 -11.56 7.01
C ALA A 35 8.19 -10.96 8.09
N MET A 36 6.86 -11.10 7.95
CA MET A 36 5.92 -10.66 8.98
C MET A 36 6.07 -11.47 10.28
N ASN A 37 6.19 -12.80 10.17
CA ASN A 37 6.37 -13.66 11.31
C ASN A 37 7.70 -13.38 12.05
N ASP A 38 8.77 -13.17 11.30
CA ASP A 38 10.09 -12.82 11.83
C ASP A 38 10.05 -11.46 12.57
N TYR A 39 9.43 -10.46 11.97
CA TYR A 39 9.25 -9.16 12.61
C TYR A 39 8.53 -9.27 13.95
N TYR A 40 7.36 -9.92 13.97
CA TYR A 40 6.60 -10.06 15.22
C TYR A 40 7.27 -10.94 16.27
N SER A 41 8.07 -11.91 15.85
CA SER A 41 8.76 -12.81 16.77
C SER A 41 10.06 -12.23 17.35
N ASN A 42 10.74 -11.34 16.61
CA ASN A 42 12.11 -10.97 16.92
C ASN A 42 12.35 -9.48 17.10
N SER A 43 11.63 -8.59 16.40
CA SER A 43 11.97 -7.16 16.35
C SER A 43 10.78 -6.20 16.44
N ASN A 44 9.61 -6.69 16.85
CA ASN A 44 8.42 -5.84 16.95
C ASN A 44 8.59 -4.78 18.04
N ALA A 45 8.75 -3.53 17.62
CA ALA A 45 8.88 -2.38 18.51
C ALA A 45 8.36 -1.10 17.87
N ASN A 46 8.27 -0.03 18.67
CA ASN A 46 7.80 1.27 18.23
C ASN A 46 8.84 1.97 17.35
N VAL A 47 8.52 2.16 16.09
CA VAL A 47 9.37 2.81 15.07
C VAL A 47 9.56 4.29 15.41
N HIS A 48 10.77 4.81 15.32
CA HIS A 48 11.17 6.21 15.57
C HIS A 48 10.91 6.79 16.97
N ARG A 49 10.47 6.00 17.94
CA ARG A 49 10.00 6.51 19.22
C ARG A 49 10.79 6.07 20.46
N ALA A 50 11.76 5.19 20.32
CA ALA A 50 12.51 4.67 21.46
C ALA A 50 14.00 4.49 21.13
N VAL A 51 14.83 4.46 22.19
CA VAL A 51 16.30 4.37 22.09
C VAL A 51 16.86 2.99 22.45
N HIS A 52 16.01 1.97 22.55
CA HIS A 52 16.46 0.61 22.81
C HIS A 52 16.66 -0.18 21.50
N THR A 53 17.41 -1.27 21.57
CA THR A 53 17.84 -2.08 20.42
C THR A 53 16.69 -2.48 19.49
N LEU A 54 15.60 -3.04 20.02
CA LEU A 54 14.46 -3.46 19.19
C LEU A 54 13.82 -2.30 18.41
N ALA A 55 13.75 -1.11 19.00
CA ALA A 55 13.23 0.06 18.29
C ALA A 55 14.19 0.54 17.18
N GLY A 56 15.49 0.36 17.38
CA GLY A 56 16.49 0.58 16.33
C GLY A 56 16.28 -0.36 15.17
N GLU A 57 16.22 -1.67 15.42
CA GLU A 57 15.99 -2.71 14.42
C GLU A 57 14.68 -2.51 13.63
N ALA A 58 13.58 -2.22 14.34
CA ALA A 58 12.29 -1.92 13.72
C ALA A 58 12.35 -0.66 12.84
N THR A 59 13.07 0.37 13.28
CA THR A 59 13.27 1.61 12.52
C THR A 59 14.13 1.38 11.27
N GLU A 60 15.22 0.63 11.38
CA GLU A 60 16.07 0.26 10.26
C GLU A 60 15.28 -0.53 9.20
N GLY A 61 14.49 -1.52 9.61
CA GLY A 61 13.62 -2.28 8.70
C GLY A 61 12.61 -1.40 7.97
N TYR A 62 11.98 -0.48 8.68
CA TYR A 62 11.02 0.47 8.09
C TYR A 62 11.69 1.40 7.07
N GLU A 63 12.83 2.00 7.40
CA GLU A 63 13.54 2.91 6.51
C GLU A 63 14.19 2.17 5.33
N ALA A 64 14.62 0.92 5.50
CA ALA A 64 15.08 0.06 4.41
C ALA A 64 13.96 -0.18 3.38
N CYS A 65 12.73 -0.46 3.85
CA CYS A 65 11.56 -0.58 2.98
C CYS A 65 11.31 0.70 2.17
N ARG A 66 11.31 1.87 2.84
CA ARG A 66 11.14 3.16 2.16
C ARG A 66 12.23 3.42 1.11
N THR A 67 13.47 3.06 1.45
CA THR A 67 14.61 3.21 0.54
C THR A 67 14.48 2.31 -0.69
N ALA A 68 14.06 1.06 -0.50
CA ALA A 68 13.81 0.12 -1.58
C ALA A 68 12.69 0.60 -2.51
N LEU A 69 11.59 1.13 -1.95
CA LEU A 69 10.48 1.70 -2.73
C LEU A 69 10.94 2.92 -3.55
N LYS A 70 11.69 3.84 -2.95
CA LYS A 70 12.25 4.99 -3.66
C LYS A 70 13.14 4.56 -4.83
N ALA A 71 14.01 3.59 -4.63
CA ALA A 71 14.86 3.05 -5.67
C ALA A 71 14.06 2.38 -6.79
N ARG A 72 13.07 1.55 -6.43
CA ARG A 72 12.22 0.82 -7.37
C ARG A 72 11.42 1.76 -8.29
N PHE A 73 10.88 2.84 -7.75
CA PHE A 73 10.05 3.81 -8.47
C PHE A 73 10.83 5.04 -8.96
N LYS A 74 12.15 5.10 -8.74
CA LYS A 74 13.00 6.25 -9.06
C LYS A 74 12.45 7.55 -8.47
N ALA A 75 11.90 7.47 -7.26
CA ALA A 75 11.27 8.58 -6.57
C ALA A 75 12.19 9.20 -5.51
N ASN A 76 12.08 10.50 -5.32
CA ASN A 76 12.83 11.21 -4.27
C ASN A 76 12.25 10.97 -2.87
N LYS A 77 10.94 10.73 -2.79
CA LYS A 77 10.23 10.49 -1.53
C LYS A 77 9.27 9.31 -1.68
N ALA A 78 9.02 8.60 -0.58
CA ALA A 78 7.98 7.58 -0.46
C ALA A 78 7.20 7.84 0.82
N ILE A 79 5.88 7.90 0.70
CA ILE A 79 4.93 8.00 1.81
C ILE A 79 4.19 6.67 1.87
N ILE A 80 4.27 5.98 3.00
CA ILE A 80 3.60 4.71 3.23
C ILE A 80 2.25 5.00 3.89
N THR A 81 1.19 4.48 3.30
CA THR A 81 -0.19 4.63 3.77
C THR A 81 -0.80 3.26 4.08
N SER A 82 -1.96 3.22 4.71
CA SER A 82 -2.67 1.98 5.01
C SER A 82 -3.27 1.29 3.76
N GLY A 83 -3.33 2.00 2.62
CA GLY A 83 -3.84 1.47 1.36
C GLY A 83 -4.08 2.55 0.32
N THR A 84 -4.50 2.12 -0.87
CA THR A 84 -4.74 2.98 -2.03
C THR A 84 -5.77 4.08 -1.74
N THR A 85 -6.84 3.76 -1.03
CA THR A 85 -7.88 4.75 -0.66
C THR A 85 -7.28 5.91 0.13
N GLU A 86 -6.46 5.63 1.16
CA GLU A 86 -5.79 6.69 1.92
C GLU A 86 -4.80 7.47 1.04
N ALA A 87 -4.03 6.78 0.20
CA ALA A 87 -3.06 7.42 -0.68
C ALA A 87 -3.71 8.41 -1.65
N ILE A 88 -4.82 8.03 -2.29
CA ILE A 88 -5.55 8.92 -3.21
C ILE A 88 -6.17 10.10 -2.46
N ASN A 89 -6.80 9.86 -1.32
CA ASN A 89 -7.32 10.95 -0.48
C ASN A 89 -6.21 11.91 -0.04
N LEU A 90 -5.04 11.40 0.34
CA LEU A 90 -3.89 12.23 0.69
C LEU A 90 -3.48 13.13 -0.48
N VAL A 91 -3.41 12.59 -1.70
CA VAL A 91 -3.10 13.39 -2.90
C VAL A 91 -4.18 14.42 -3.17
N ALA A 92 -5.45 14.05 -3.14
CA ALA A 92 -6.56 15.00 -3.36
C ALA A 92 -6.54 16.12 -2.32
N HIS A 93 -6.41 15.80 -1.04
CA HIS A 93 -6.43 16.80 0.04
C HIS A 93 -5.17 17.66 0.12
N ALA A 94 -3.98 17.08 -0.06
CA ALA A 94 -2.74 17.81 0.11
C ALA A 94 -2.30 18.51 -1.19
N TRP A 95 -2.17 17.74 -2.27
CA TRP A 95 -1.70 18.28 -3.55
C TRP A 95 -2.83 18.97 -4.33
N GLY A 96 -4.00 18.34 -4.41
CA GLY A 96 -5.13 18.87 -5.17
C GLY A 96 -5.53 20.26 -4.71
N ARG A 97 -5.80 20.44 -3.42
CA ARG A 97 -6.16 21.75 -2.86
C ARG A 97 -5.09 22.83 -3.01
N ALA A 98 -3.83 22.43 -3.08
CA ALA A 98 -2.73 23.38 -3.19
C ALA A 98 -2.39 23.77 -4.64
N ASN A 99 -2.80 22.98 -5.62
CA ASN A 99 -2.31 23.12 -7.00
C ASN A 99 -3.41 23.20 -8.06
N LEU A 100 -4.64 22.81 -7.75
CA LEU A 100 -5.78 22.92 -8.66
C LEU A 100 -6.54 24.23 -8.41
N SER A 101 -7.12 24.75 -9.47
CA SER A 101 -7.89 25.99 -9.51
C SER A 101 -9.18 25.81 -10.31
N ASP A 102 -10.09 26.75 -10.22
CA ASP A 102 -11.29 26.78 -11.05
C ASP A 102 -10.94 26.69 -12.55
N GLY A 103 -11.61 25.76 -13.25
CA GLY A 103 -11.36 25.47 -14.67
C GLY A 103 -10.34 24.36 -14.92
N ASP A 104 -9.59 23.90 -13.92
CA ASP A 104 -8.73 22.72 -14.07
C ASP A 104 -9.56 21.42 -14.18
N ALA A 105 -9.04 20.42 -14.88
CA ALA A 105 -9.73 19.16 -15.10
C ALA A 105 -8.92 17.97 -14.62
N ILE A 106 -9.58 17.03 -13.95
CA ILE A 106 -9.04 15.72 -13.61
C ILE A 106 -9.71 14.69 -14.52
N ILE A 107 -8.91 13.91 -15.23
CA ILE A 107 -9.39 12.87 -16.14
C ILE A 107 -9.34 11.53 -15.41
N LEU A 108 -10.49 10.86 -15.35
CA LEU A 108 -10.65 9.52 -14.80
C LEU A 108 -11.26 8.60 -15.85
N THR A 109 -11.01 7.29 -15.73
CA THR A 109 -11.71 6.31 -16.57
C THR A 109 -13.02 5.87 -15.92
N GLU A 110 -13.97 5.36 -16.70
CA GLU A 110 -15.20 4.78 -16.17
C GLU A 110 -14.98 3.49 -15.37
N MET A 111 -13.79 2.89 -15.52
CA MET A 111 -13.43 1.63 -14.87
C MET A 111 -12.81 1.82 -13.48
N GLU A 112 -12.64 3.06 -13.02
CA GLU A 112 -12.01 3.35 -11.73
C GLU A 112 -12.81 2.82 -10.54
N HIS A 113 -12.11 2.40 -9.53
CA HIS A 113 -12.71 2.10 -8.23
C HIS A 113 -13.22 3.40 -7.58
N HIS A 114 -14.30 3.33 -6.81
CA HIS A 114 -14.88 4.50 -6.11
C HIS A 114 -13.85 5.29 -5.27
N SER A 115 -12.84 4.63 -4.73
CA SER A 115 -11.76 5.29 -4.00
C SER A 115 -10.92 6.25 -4.85
N ASP A 116 -10.97 6.12 -6.18
CA ASP A 116 -10.30 7.03 -7.12
C ASP A 116 -11.28 7.96 -7.86
N ILE A 117 -12.56 7.87 -7.59
CA ILE A 117 -13.58 8.77 -8.16
C ILE A 117 -14.04 9.80 -7.11
N VAL A 118 -14.48 9.29 -5.97
CA VAL A 118 -15.14 10.11 -4.93
C VAL A 118 -14.26 11.24 -4.37
N PRO A 119 -12.97 11.02 -4.05
CA PRO A 119 -12.13 12.09 -3.53
C PRO A 119 -12.00 13.30 -4.47
N TRP A 120 -11.94 13.04 -5.77
CA TRP A 120 -11.85 14.09 -6.77
C TRP A 120 -13.17 14.84 -6.97
N GLN A 121 -14.31 14.13 -6.92
CA GLN A 121 -15.63 14.74 -6.94
C GLN A 121 -15.85 15.65 -5.72
N MET A 122 -15.42 15.18 -4.53
CA MET A 122 -15.51 16.00 -3.30
C MET A 122 -14.63 17.24 -3.42
N LEU A 123 -13.40 17.10 -3.91
CA LEU A 123 -12.50 18.24 -4.13
C LEU A 123 -13.10 19.24 -5.12
N ALA A 124 -13.65 18.79 -6.23
CA ALA A 124 -14.30 19.65 -7.20
C ALA A 124 -15.46 20.44 -6.60
N GLN A 125 -16.29 19.80 -5.75
CA GLN A 125 -17.38 20.49 -5.05
C GLN A 125 -16.91 21.53 -4.01
N GLU A 126 -15.74 21.31 -3.43
CA GLU A 126 -15.18 22.26 -2.44
C GLU A 126 -14.54 23.50 -3.10
N MET A 127 -14.09 23.36 -4.34
CA MET A 127 -13.35 24.41 -5.06
C MET A 127 -14.22 25.26 -5.99
N ASN A 128 -15.49 24.87 -6.19
CA ASN A 128 -16.54 25.66 -6.82
C ASN A 128 -17.27 26.47 -5.72
#